data_7e7c7f7d0dd28ac37ecfc513e4ae6936
#
_entry.id   7e7c7f7d0dd28ac37ecfc513e4ae6936
#
_cell.length_a   1.000
_cell.length_b   1.000
_cell.length_c   1.000
_cell.angle_alpha   90.00
_cell.angle_beta   90.00
_cell.angle_gamma   90.00
#
_symmetry.space_group_name_H-M   'P 1'
#
loop_
_entity.id
_entity.type
_entity.pdbx_description
1 polymer ?
#
loop_
_entity_poly.entity_id
_entity_poly.type
_entity_poly.pdbx_seq_one_letter_code
_entity_poly.pdbx_strand_id
1 'polypeptide(L)'
;QFNVLAGSFAGGEGDYVALFEPTALELEKQGKGYVVASIGEESGLIPYTAYSAPVKYIEENKDLIQSFTNAVYKGQLWIQNHSPEEIADAIEPFFTDFNKEDLISVVERYKSIDAWAHDPLLKEDSLNLLMDVMEEAKELDKKAPYDKIVNTDFANESIKTIK
;
A
#
# COMPACT_ATOMS: atom_id res chain seq x y z
N GLN A 1 -1.98 -1.65 19.07
CA GLN A 1 -2.31 -2.58 17.96
C GLN A 1 -3.35 -1.92 17.05
N PHE A 2 -3.17 -1.93 15.76
CA PHE A 2 -4.04 -1.25 14.78
C PHE A 2 -5.52 -1.63 14.93
N ASN A 3 -5.82 -2.89 15.21
CA ASN A 3 -7.18 -3.39 15.36
C ASN A 3 -7.93 -2.84 16.58
N VAL A 4 -7.27 -2.18 17.54
CA VAL A 4 -7.93 -1.56 18.69
C VAL A 4 -8.05 -0.04 18.58
N LEU A 5 -7.30 0.60 17.66
CA LEU A 5 -7.28 2.06 17.53
C LEU A 5 -8.66 2.64 17.17
N ALA A 6 -9.34 2.03 16.20
CA ALA A 6 -10.67 2.47 15.81
C ALA A 6 -11.68 2.37 16.96
N GLY A 7 -11.61 1.29 17.75
CA GLY A 7 -12.48 1.09 18.92
C GLY A 7 -12.22 2.10 20.03
N SER A 8 -10.95 2.36 20.35
CA SER A 8 -10.57 3.39 21.35
C SER A 8 -11.04 4.77 20.92
N PHE A 9 -10.80 5.17 19.68
CA PHE A 9 -11.29 6.44 19.15
C PHE A 9 -12.82 6.54 19.17
N ALA A 10 -13.53 5.50 18.73
CA ALA A 10 -15.00 5.45 18.78
C ALA A 10 -15.54 5.53 20.22
N GLY A 11 -14.75 5.07 21.20
CA GLY A 11 -15.01 5.18 22.64
C GLY A 11 -14.71 6.56 23.22
N GLY A 12 -14.15 7.50 22.44
CA GLY A 12 -13.85 8.88 22.86
C GLY A 12 -12.42 9.08 23.37
N GLU A 13 -11.48 8.15 23.08
CA GLU A 13 -10.07 8.31 23.41
C GLU A 13 -9.33 9.03 22.27
N GLY A 14 -8.73 10.18 22.59
CA GLY A 14 -7.95 11.02 21.66
C GLY A 14 -8.80 11.89 20.73
N ASP A 15 -8.17 12.93 20.18
CA ASP A 15 -8.78 13.87 19.25
C ASP A 15 -8.60 13.42 17.80
N TYR A 16 -7.55 12.65 17.50
CA TYR A 16 -7.18 12.15 16.18
C TYR A 16 -6.76 10.68 16.26
N VAL A 17 -7.00 9.95 15.18
CA VAL A 17 -6.55 8.57 15.00
C VAL A 17 -6.06 8.36 13.57
N ALA A 18 -4.96 7.62 13.40
CA ALA A 18 -4.49 7.18 12.08
C ALA A 18 -5.07 5.78 11.77
N LEU A 19 -5.77 5.67 10.66
CA LEU A 19 -6.41 4.42 10.23
C LEU A 19 -6.23 4.22 8.73
N PHE A 20 -6.33 2.96 8.32
CA PHE A 20 -6.45 2.58 6.91
C PHE A 20 -7.92 2.46 6.50
N GLU A 21 -8.16 2.54 5.20
CA GLU A 21 -9.41 2.10 4.64
C GLU A 21 -9.50 0.55 4.65
N PRO A 22 -10.68 -0.02 4.82
CA PRO A 22 -12.00 0.63 4.90
C PRO A 22 -12.41 1.08 6.31
N THR A 23 -11.58 0.90 7.33
CA THR A 23 -11.93 1.20 8.74
C THR A 23 -12.20 2.69 8.97
N ALA A 24 -11.50 3.58 8.26
CA ALA A 24 -11.76 5.02 8.34
C ALA A 24 -13.18 5.34 7.82
N LEU A 25 -13.59 4.77 6.69
CA LEU A 25 -14.93 4.93 6.13
C LEU A 25 -16.00 4.42 7.09
N GLU A 26 -15.76 3.28 7.76
CA GLU A 26 -16.71 2.74 8.76
C GLU A 26 -16.95 3.71 9.91
N LEU A 27 -15.92 4.33 10.46
CA LEU A 27 -16.07 5.34 11.52
C LEU A 27 -16.84 6.57 11.06
N GLU A 28 -16.63 7.03 9.83
CA GLU A 28 -17.42 8.12 9.25
C GLU A 28 -18.90 7.74 9.11
N LYS A 29 -19.20 6.56 8.59
CA LYS A 29 -20.59 6.06 8.46
C LYS A 29 -21.29 5.91 9.81
N GLN A 30 -20.55 5.58 10.85
CA GLN A 30 -21.05 5.52 12.22
C GLN A 30 -21.20 6.91 12.88
N GLY A 31 -20.76 7.99 12.21
CA GLY A 31 -20.77 9.36 12.77
C GLY A 31 -19.80 9.53 13.94
N LYS A 32 -18.73 8.72 14.01
CA LYS A 32 -17.73 8.75 15.09
C LYS A 32 -16.55 9.65 14.80
N GLY A 33 -16.35 10.04 13.54
CA GLY A 33 -15.28 10.92 13.12
C GLY A 33 -15.38 11.29 11.65
N TYR A 34 -14.41 12.04 11.16
CA TYR A 34 -14.29 12.46 9.77
C TYR A 34 -12.84 12.32 9.33
N VAL A 35 -12.60 11.92 8.09
CA VAL A 35 -11.26 11.97 7.50
C VAL A 35 -10.90 13.44 7.26
N VAL A 36 -9.83 13.91 7.89
CA VAL A 36 -9.39 15.32 7.85
C VAL A 36 -8.09 15.52 7.08
N ALA A 37 -7.29 14.46 6.92
CA ALA A 37 -6.04 14.49 6.17
C ALA A 37 -5.63 13.08 5.75
N SER A 38 -4.82 12.98 4.71
CA SER A 38 -4.15 11.76 4.30
C SER A 38 -2.67 11.84 4.66
N ILE A 39 -2.22 10.95 5.54
CA ILE A 39 -0.79 10.85 5.87
C ILE A 39 0.01 10.46 4.62
N GLY A 40 -0.54 9.61 3.75
CA GLY A 40 0.12 9.20 2.51
C GLY A 40 0.33 10.36 1.52
N GLU A 41 -0.59 11.31 1.45
CA GLU A 41 -0.48 12.51 0.61
C GLU A 41 0.58 13.49 1.16
N GLU A 42 0.58 13.71 2.46
CA GLU A 42 1.45 14.67 3.12
C GLU A 42 2.90 14.16 3.33
N SER A 43 3.09 12.84 3.45
CA SER A 43 4.41 12.25 3.71
C SER A 43 5.33 12.18 2.50
N GLY A 44 4.81 12.41 1.30
CA GLY A 44 5.53 12.13 0.06
C GLY A 44 5.54 10.63 -0.29
N LEU A 45 6.33 10.25 -1.27
CA LEU A 45 6.35 8.88 -1.79
C LEU A 45 7.12 7.95 -0.84
N ILE A 46 6.44 7.41 0.15
CA ILE A 46 6.95 6.43 1.12
C ILE A 46 6.39 5.04 0.81
N PRO A 47 7.22 3.98 0.69
CA PRO A 47 6.72 2.62 0.53
C PRO A 47 6.11 2.13 1.84
N TYR A 48 4.91 1.51 1.76
CA TYR A 48 4.28 0.91 2.92
C TYR A 48 4.43 -0.61 2.95
N THR A 49 4.13 -1.27 1.84
CA THR A 49 4.25 -2.72 1.71
C THR A 49 5.23 -3.09 0.61
N ALA A 50 5.98 -4.17 0.83
CA ALA A 50 6.88 -4.75 -0.15
C ALA A 50 6.85 -6.27 -0.07
N TYR A 51 7.06 -6.92 -1.20
CA TYR A 51 7.27 -8.37 -1.22
C TYR A 51 8.72 -8.67 -0.93
N SER A 52 8.97 -9.65 -0.07
CA SER A 52 10.30 -10.09 0.31
C SER A 52 10.42 -11.61 0.29
N ALA A 53 11.61 -12.11 -0.03
CA ALA A 53 11.94 -13.52 0.04
C ALA A 53 13.42 -13.69 0.40
N PRO A 54 13.82 -14.83 0.99
CA PRO A 54 15.24 -15.14 1.20
C PRO A 54 16.01 -15.15 -0.14
N VAL A 55 17.24 -14.61 -0.13
CA VAL A 55 18.09 -14.52 -1.33
C VAL A 55 18.21 -15.87 -2.04
N LYS A 56 18.49 -16.93 -1.28
CA LYS A 56 18.58 -18.30 -1.82
C LYS A 56 17.29 -18.72 -2.55
N TYR A 57 16.13 -18.39 -2.00
CA TYR A 57 14.85 -18.73 -2.64
C TYR A 57 14.67 -18.00 -3.98
N ILE A 58 15.06 -16.73 -4.03
CA ILE A 58 15.02 -15.92 -5.26
C ILE A 58 15.94 -16.53 -6.32
N GLU A 59 17.17 -16.91 -5.94
CA GLU A 59 18.17 -17.51 -6.85
C GLU A 59 17.69 -18.85 -7.43
N GLU A 60 17.05 -19.67 -6.61
CA GLU A 60 16.55 -21.02 -6.99
C GLU A 60 15.22 -20.97 -7.76
N ASN A 61 14.46 -19.85 -7.71
CA ASN A 61 13.10 -19.76 -8.23
C ASN A 61 12.88 -18.52 -9.13
N LYS A 62 13.86 -18.13 -9.93
CA LYS A 62 13.83 -16.89 -10.73
C LYS A 62 12.59 -16.77 -11.63
N ASP A 63 12.21 -17.85 -12.30
CA ASP A 63 11.05 -17.85 -13.20
C ASP A 63 9.73 -17.63 -12.44
N LEU A 64 9.62 -18.19 -11.23
CA LEU A 64 8.47 -17.98 -10.37
C LEU A 64 8.39 -16.53 -9.89
N ILE A 65 9.52 -15.98 -9.41
CA ILE A 65 9.59 -14.58 -8.95
C ILE A 65 9.28 -13.63 -10.11
N GLN A 66 9.81 -13.88 -11.31
CA GLN A 66 9.50 -13.08 -12.49
C GLN A 66 8.00 -13.15 -12.83
N SER A 67 7.43 -14.35 -12.82
CA SER A 67 6.00 -14.54 -13.11
C SER A 67 5.11 -13.84 -12.09
N PHE A 68 5.48 -13.89 -10.81
CA PHE A 68 4.81 -13.18 -9.74
C PHE A 68 4.90 -11.66 -9.94
N THR A 69 6.10 -11.12 -10.20
CA THR A 69 6.31 -9.68 -10.42
C THR A 69 5.53 -9.20 -11.66
N ASN A 70 5.50 -10.01 -12.71
CA ASN A 70 4.69 -9.73 -13.90
C ASN A 70 3.18 -9.64 -13.58
N ALA A 71 2.69 -10.53 -12.72
CA ALA A 71 1.29 -10.53 -12.30
C ALA A 71 0.95 -9.28 -11.48
N VAL A 72 1.82 -8.91 -10.53
CA VAL A 72 1.69 -7.68 -9.74
C VAL A 72 1.64 -6.46 -10.67
N TYR A 73 2.59 -6.35 -11.61
CA TYR A 73 2.63 -5.21 -12.53
C TYR A 73 1.40 -5.13 -13.45
N LYS A 74 0.91 -6.27 -13.94
CA LYS A 74 -0.37 -6.29 -14.69
C LYS A 74 -1.53 -5.78 -13.84
N GLY A 75 -1.58 -6.15 -12.56
CA GLY A 75 -2.57 -5.63 -11.62
C GLY A 75 -2.46 -4.12 -11.43
N GLN A 76 -1.25 -3.58 -11.29
CA GLN A 76 -1.01 -2.15 -11.19
C GLN A 76 -1.47 -1.39 -12.44
N LEU A 77 -1.11 -1.88 -13.63
CA LEU A 77 -1.58 -1.30 -14.91
C LEU A 77 -3.10 -1.39 -15.05
N TRP A 78 -3.70 -2.49 -14.61
CA TRP A 78 -5.14 -2.68 -14.66
C TRP A 78 -5.86 -1.65 -13.77
N ILE A 79 -5.43 -1.47 -12.52
CA ILE A 79 -5.98 -0.48 -11.58
C ILE A 79 -5.91 0.95 -12.16
N GLN A 80 -4.79 1.31 -12.79
CA GLN A 80 -4.63 2.64 -13.40
C GLN A 80 -5.66 2.92 -14.50
N ASN A 81 -6.04 1.90 -15.26
CA ASN A 81 -6.88 2.03 -16.44
C ASN A 81 -8.38 1.71 -16.21
N HIS A 82 -8.77 1.36 -14.99
CA HIS A 82 -10.15 1.00 -14.67
C HIS A 82 -10.80 1.97 -13.69
N SER A 83 -12.14 2.04 -13.76
CA SER A 83 -12.93 2.89 -12.88
C SER A 83 -12.98 2.34 -11.46
N PRO A 84 -13.33 3.16 -10.46
CA PRO A 84 -13.55 2.70 -9.09
C PRO A 84 -14.57 1.56 -9.00
N GLU A 85 -15.63 1.59 -9.80
CA GLU A 85 -16.68 0.57 -9.84
C GLU A 85 -16.13 -0.77 -10.35
N GLU A 86 -15.34 -0.74 -11.45
CA GLU A 86 -14.72 -1.94 -12.00
C GLU A 86 -13.70 -2.56 -11.03
N ILE A 87 -12.95 -1.71 -10.34
CA ILE A 87 -12.00 -2.16 -9.32
C ILE A 87 -12.76 -2.78 -8.14
N ALA A 88 -13.82 -2.11 -7.64
CA ALA A 88 -14.66 -2.62 -6.57
C ALA A 88 -15.25 -3.99 -6.93
N ASP A 89 -15.76 -4.15 -8.16
CA ASP A 89 -16.28 -5.45 -8.66
C ASP A 89 -15.23 -6.56 -8.60
N ALA A 90 -13.98 -6.24 -8.96
CA ALA A 90 -12.90 -7.22 -8.97
C ALA A 90 -12.47 -7.64 -7.57
N ILE A 91 -12.52 -6.75 -6.57
CA ILE A 91 -12.06 -7.02 -5.21
C ILE A 91 -13.17 -7.48 -4.26
N GLU A 92 -14.45 -7.20 -4.56
CA GLU A 92 -15.61 -7.54 -3.72
C GLU A 92 -15.58 -9.00 -3.18
N PRO A 93 -15.21 -10.03 -3.96
CA PRO A 93 -15.14 -11.40 -3.46
C PRO A 93 -14.13 -11.62 -2.31
N PHE A 94 -13.18 -10.70 -2.14
CA PHE A 94 -12.13 -10.76 -1.11
C PHE A 94 -12.42 -9.89 0.11
N PHE A 95 -13.46 -9.03 0.03
CA PHE A 95 -13.86 -8.08 1.08
C PHE A 95 -15.32 -8.31 1.48
N THR A 96 -15.63 -9.52 1.92
CA THR A 96 -17.01 -10.00 2.18
C THR A 96 -17.75 -9.24 3.29
N ASP A 97 -17.04 -8.51 4.13
CA ASP A 97 -17.62 -7.71 5.22
C ASP A 97 -18.09 -6.31 4.76
N PHE A 98 -17.80 -5.94 3.50
CA PHE A 98 -18.11 -4.63 2.93
C PHE A 98 -19.06 -4.77 1.74
N ASN A 99 -19.99 -3.83 1.60
CA ASN A 99 -20.82 -3.75 0.40
C ASN A 99 -20.05 -3.04 -0.74
N LYS A 100 -20.56 -3.19 -1.96
CA LYS A 100 -19.92 -2.64 -3.15
C LYS A 100 -19.76 -1.12 -3.11
N GLU A 101 -20.74 -0.39 -2.60
CA GLU A 101 -20.74 1.07 -2.49
C GLU A 101 -19.60 1.54 -1.57
N ASP A 102 -19.33 0.83 -0.50
CA ASP A 102 -18.23 1.11 0.42
C ASP A 102 -16.89 0.87 -0.26
N LEU A 103 -16.74 -0.22 -1.01
CA LEU A 103 -15.53 -0.51 -1.77
C LEU A 103 -15.28 0.53 -2.85
N ILE A 104 -16.30 1.01 -3.56
CA ILE A 104 -16.17 2.11 -4.52
C ILE A 104 -15.61 3.35 -3.82
N SER A 105 -16.19 3.75 -2.68
CA SER A 105 -15.75 4.92 -1.92
C SER A 105 -14.30 4.80 -1.44
N VAL A 106 -13.88 3.61 -0.99
CA VAL A 106 -12.49 3.32 -0.61
C VAL A 106 -11.55 3.45 -1.82
N VAL A 107 -11.93 2.86 -2.95
CA VAL A 107 -11.14 2.93 -4.19
C VAL A 107 -11.00 4.37 -4.68
N GLU A 108 -12.09 5.15 -4.66
CA GLU A 108 -12.07 6.58 -5.02
C GLU A 108 -11.09 7.36 -4.16
N ARG A 109 -11.09 7.16 -2.84
CA ARG A 109 -10.15 7.81 -1.92
C ARG A 109 -8.70 7.46 -2.25
N TYR A 110 -8.38 6.18 -2.41
CA TYR A 110 -7.02 5.77 -2.75
C TYR A 110 -6.58 6.24 -4.12
N LYS A 111 -7.47 6.30 -5.12
CA LYS A 111 -7.15 6.88 -6.43
C LYS A 111 -6.91 8.38 -6.35
N SER A 112 -7.69 9.11 -5.54
CA SER A 112 -7.58 10.57 -5.43
C SER A 112 -6.24 11.04 -4.86
N ILE A 113 -5.59 10.22 -4.04
CA ILE A 113 -4.29 10.50 -3.42
C ILE A 113 -3.14 9.73 -4.08
N ASP A 114 -3.37 9.09 -5.21
CA ASP A 114 -2.39 8.26 -5.94
C ASP A 114 -1.69 7.22 -5.05
N ALA A 115 -2.47 6.52 -4.22
CA ALA A 115 -1.93 5.61 -3.20
C ALA A 115 -1.30 4.33 -3.78
N TRP A 116 -1.67 3.93 -5.00
CA TRP A 116 -1.16 2.70 -5.61
C TRP A 116 0.03 2.96 -6.51
N ALA A 117 1.10 2.21 -6.29
CA ALA A 117 2.31 2.29 -7.11
C ALA A 117 1.99 1.99 -8.59
N HIS A 118 2.54 2.79 -9.49
CA HIS A 118 2.33 2.68 -10.95
C HIS A 118 3.19 1.59 -11.59
N ASP A 119 4.24 1.18 -10.91
CA ASP A 119 5.16 0.14 -11.33
C ASP A 119 5.68 -0.66 -10.12
N PRO A 120 6.28 -1.84 -10.32
CA PRO A 120 6.76 -2.68 -9.23
C PRO A 120 8.13 -2.29 -8.66
N LEU A 121 8.68 -1.11 -9.02
CA LEU A 121 9.97 -0.66 -8.53
C LEU A 121 9.86 -0.06 -7.12
N LEU A 122 10.61 -0.62 -6.19
CA LEU A 122 10.91 0.05 -4.93
C LEU A 122 12.05 1.04 -5.17
N LYS A 123 11.73 2.33 -5.25
CA LYS A 123 12.69 3.40 -5.55
C LYS A 123 13.60 3.67 -4.36
N GLU A 124 14.88 3.95 -4.62
CA GLU A 124 15.87 4.20 -3.58
C GLU A 124 15.52 5.43 -2.74
N ASP A 125 15.12 6.53 -3.38
CA ASP A 125 14.73 7.75 -2.67
C ASP A 125 13.53 7.53 -1.74
N SER A 126 12.55 6.74 -2.18
CA SER A 126 11.37 6.39 -1.37
C SER A 126 11.73 5.54 -0.15
N LEU A 127 12.64 4.57 -0.32
CA LEU A 127 13.12 3.75 0.78
C LEU A 127 13.98 4.57 1.75
N ASN A 128 14.81 5.47 1.23
CA ASN A 128 15.61 6.37 2.06
C ASN A 128 14.72 7.28 2.90
N LEU A 129 13.66 7.85 2.31
CA LEU A 129 12.68 8.67 3.04
C LEU A 129 12.00 7.88 4.17
N LEU A 130 11.61 6.63 3.92
CA LEU A 130 11.09 5.75 4.98
C LEU A 130 12.11 5.54 6.10
N MET A 131 13.36 5.24 5.75
CA MET A 131 14.42 5.04 6.74
C MET A 131 14.73 6.31 7.52
N ASP A 132 14.65 7.51 6.92
CA ASP A 132 14.78 8.80 7.61
C ASP A 132 13.70 8.95 8.68
N VAL A 133 12.44 8.69 8.33
CA VAL A 133 11.32 8.73 9.29
C VAL A 133 11.51 7.72 10.42
N MET A 134 11.96 6.51 10.12
CA MET A 134 12.21 5.48 11.12
C MET A 134 13.38 5.83 12.05
N GLU A 135 14.46 6.44 11.54
CA GLU A 135 15.56 6.93 12.38
C GLU A 135 15.10 8.07 13.30
N GLU A 136 14.32 9.01 12.79
CA GLU A 136 13.75 10.11 13.60
C GLU A 136 12.82 9.58 14.69
N ALA A 137 12.02 8.57 14.38
CA ALA A 137 11.16 7.87 15.34
C ALA A 137 11.92 6.95 16.31
N LYS A 138 13.24 6.76 16.14
CA LYS A 138 14.10 5.84 16.91
C LYS A 138 13.69 4.37 16.79
N GLU A 139 13.07 4.01 15.68
CA GLU A 139 12.71 2.64 15.32
C GLU A 139 13.76 1.99 14.40
N LEU A 140 14.77 2.75 13.97
CA LEU A 140 15.88 2.29 13.14
C LEU A 140 17.18 2.88 13.65
N ASP A 141 18.13 2.04 14.05
CA ASP A 141 19.45 2.49 14.53
C ASP A 141 20.40 2.86 13.39
N LYS A 142 20.22 2.24 12.22
CA LYS A 142 21.09 2.45 11.07
C LYS A 142 20.40 2.05 9.77
N LYS A 143 20.49 2.92 8.76
CA LYS A 143 19.99 2.64 7.41
C LYS A 143 20.71 1.45 6.77
N ALA A 144 19.94 0.61 6.12
CA ALA A 144 20.46 -0.47 5.29
C ALA A 144 20.85 0.06 3.91
N PRO A 145 21.98 -0.38 3.31
CA PRO A 145 22.32 -0.03 1.94
C PRO A 145 21.27 -0.60 0.97
N TYR A 146 20.73 0.27 0.11
CA TYR A 146 19.68 -0.09 -0.84
C TYR A 146 20.05 -1.31 -1.70
N ASP A 147 21.25 -1.32 -2.27
CA ASP A 147 21.77 -2.37 -3.13
C ASP A 147 21.93 -3.75 -2.44
N LYS A 148 21.83 -3.79 -1.10
CA LYS A 148 21.93 -5.02 -0.32
C LYS A 148 20.59 -5.64 0.04
N ILE A 149 19.53 -4.85 0.02
CA ILE A 149 18.19 -5.30 0.47
C ILE A 149 17.15 -5.23 -0.63
N VAL A 150 17.39 -4.51 -1.73
CA VAL A 150 16.46 -4.38 -2.85
C VAL A 150 17.04 -5.01 -4.11
N ASN A 151 16.25 -5.88 -4.74
CA ASN A 151 16.52 -6.41 -6.07
C ASN A 151 15.49 -5.85 -7.05
N THR A 152 15.96 -5.05 -8.00
CA THR A 152 15.10 -4.42 -9.02
C THR A 152 15.06 -5.17 -10.36
N ASP A 153 15.80 -6.26 -10.53
CA ASP A 153 15.95 -6.94 -11.82
C ASP A 153 14.60 -7.42 -12.37
N PHE A 154 13.81 -8.07 -11.52
CA PHE A 154 12.49 -8.61 -11.90
C PHE A 154 11.49 -7.49 -12.24
N ALA A 155 11.51 -6.40 -11.48
CA ALA A 155 10.66 -5.23 -11.73
C ALA A 155 11.03 -4.56 -13.07
N ASN A 156 12.32 -4.34 -13.32
CA ASN A 156 12.79 -3.78 -14.57
C ASN A 156 12.45 -4.65 -15.78
N GLU A 157 12.57 -5.97 -15.65
CA GLU A 157 12.17 -6.90 -16.73
C GLU A 157 10.66 -6.88 -16.96
N SER A 158 9.85 -6.81 -15.89
CA SER A 158 8.40 -6.66 -16.02
C SER A 158 8.01 -5.39 -16.76
N ILE A 159 8.57 -4.24 -16.40
CA ILE A 159 8.30 -2.94 -17.05
C ILE A 159 8.69 -2.96 -18.53
N LYS A 160 9.77 -3.64 -18.87
CA LYS A 160 10.24 -3.76 -20.26
C LYS A 160 9.36 -4.67 -21.11
N THR A 161 8.78 -5.72 -20.52
CA THR A 161 8.12 -6.80 -21.29
C THR A 161 6.59 -6.74 -21.24
N ILE A 162 6.01 -6.17 -20.18
CA ILE A 162 4.56 -6.01 -20.04
C ILE A 162 4.16 -4.63 -20.57
N LYS A 163 3.09 -4.62 -21.37
CA LYS A 163 2.54 -3.39 -21.99
C LYS A 163 1.06 -3.27 -21.65
#